data_72bedbcc38accca242ba0c9b265d3543
#
_entry.id   72bedbcc38accca242ba0c9b265d3543
#
_cell.length_a   1.000
_cell.length_b   1.000
_cell.length_c   1.000
_cell.angle_alpha   90.00
_cell.angle_beta   90.00
_cell.angle_gamma   90.00
#
_symmetry.space_group_name_H-M   'P 1'
#
loop_
_entity.id
_entity.type
_entity.pdbx_description
1 polymer ?
#
loop_
_entity_poly.entity_id
_entity_poly.type
_entity_poly.pdbx_seq_one_letter_code
_entity_poly.pdbx_strand_id
1 'polypeptide(L)'
;EIPGELKKKEKIIAEAYLKVNKHLSTVVKKSDIHTGQFRTRKVTILAGKKTKETIHHENGIELKLHLERTYFSARSGSERLRIAKLVKPGEEVLVMFSGAAPYPLVIAKNSEARHVYGIELNPEAHTYAMENVLLNNLQDRVTIVHGDVKHKIPPLKKKFDRVVMPLPKTGEQFLDLALLKAKKGASIHLYSFLDETEIDPYAKKVKEICKKLGSPVKVLDKVKCGQFSPGTFR
;
A
#
# COMPACT_ATOMS: atom_id res chain seq x y z
N GLU A 1 -18.29 -1.76 -14.37
CA GLU A 1 -18.25 -0.71 -15.42
C GLU A 1 -19.57 -0.71 -16.18
N ILE A 2 -20.01 0.47 -16.62
CA ILE A 2 -21.25 0.62 -17.40
C ILE A 2 -20.88 0.57 -18.89
N PRO A 3 -21.51 -0.31 -19.70
CA PRO A 3 -21.28 -0.36 -21.14
C PRO A 3 -21.52 0.99 -21.82
N GLY A 4 -20.81 1.25 -22.92
CA GLY A 4 -20.83 2.55 -23.61
C GLY A 4 -22.22 3.01 -24.03
N GLU A 5 -23.04 2.09 -24.50
CA GLU A 5 -24.43 2.30 -24.89
C GLU A 5 -25.39 2.73 -23.76
N LEU A 6 -25.02 2.38 -22.50
CA LEU A 6 -25.78 2.75 -21.30
C LEU A 6 -25.26 4.01 -20.59
N LYS A 7 -24.26 4.69 -21.12
CA LYS A 7 -23.67 5.91 -20.49
C LYS A 7 -24.71 7.00 -20.21
N LYS A 8 -25.70 7.19 -21.12
CA LYS A 8 -26.76 8.17 -20.91
C LYS A 8 -27.69 7.83 -19.73
N LYS A 9 -27.72 6.58 -19.28
CA LYS A 9 -28.53 6.07 -18.18
C LYS A 9 -27.75 5.86 -16.89
N GLU A 10 -26.48 6.29 -16.81
CA GLU A 10 -25.58 5.98 -15.70
C GLU A 10 -26.11 6.42 -14.32
N LYS A 11 -26.82 7.55 -14.23
CA LYS A 11 -27.44 8.01 -12.98
C LYS A 11 -28.59 7.12 -12.54
N ILE A 12 -29.49 6.76 -13.48
CA ILE A 12 -30.63 5.88 -13.21
C ILE A 12 -30.13 4.50 -12.73
N ILE A 13 -29.10 3.97 -13.40
CA ILE A 13 -28.46 2.70 -13.00
C ILE A 13 -27.84 2.82 -11.59
N ALA A 14 -27.15 3.92 -11.30
CA ALA A 14 -26.54 4.16 -10.00
C ALA A 14 -27.59 4.25 -8.87
N GLU A 15 -28.72 4.93 -9.11
CA GLU A 15 -29.83 5.03 -8.17
C GLU A 15 -30.48 3.65 -7.93
N ALA A 16 -30.76 2.90 -9.00
CA ALA A 16 -31.28 1.54 -8.90
C ALA A 16 -30.32 0.63 -8.11
N TYR A 17 -29.01 0.75 -8.35
CA TYR A 17 -28.01 -0.02 -7.65
C TYR A 17 -28.00 0.27 -6.13
N LEU A 18 -28.15 1.54 -5.73
CA LEU A 18 -28.27 1.91 -4.30
C LEU A 18 -29.56 1.38 -3.66
N LYS A 19 -30.68 1.34 -4.40
CA LYS A 19 -31.94 0.78 -3.89
C LYS A 19 -31.84 -0.70 -3.54
N VAL A 20 -31.08 -1.45 -4.33
CA VAL A 20 -30.86 -2.90 -4.13
C VAL A 20 -29.80 -3.15 -3.07
N ASN A 21 -28.74 -2.32 -3.02
CA ASN A 21 -27.59 -2.51 -2.13
C ASN A 21 -27.64 -1.53 -0.95
N LYS A 22 -28.45 -1.84 0.05
CA LYS A 22 -28.73 -0.96 1.21
C LYS A 22 -27.51 -0.62 2.09
N HIS A 23 -26.45 -1.42 2.01
CA HIS A 23 -25.18 -1.17 2.72
C HIS A 23 -24.30 -0.09 2.05
N LEU A 24 -24.62 0.29 0.80
CA LEU A 24 -23.91 1.35 0.09
C LEU A 24 -24.59 2.70 0.33
N SER A 25 -23.79 3.75 0.50
CA SER A 25 -24.28 5.12 0.65
C SER A 25 -24.05 6.01 -0.57
N THR A 26 -23.10 5.62 -1.44
CA THR A 26 -22.69 6.43 -2.59
C THR A 26 -22.24 5.54 -3.74
N VAL A 27 -22.62 5.90 -4.96
CA VAL A 27 -22.08 5.33 -6.19
C VAL A 27 -21.26 6.37 -6.93
N VAL A 28 -20.01 6.03 -7.25
CA VAL A 28 -19.11 6.89 -8.00
C VAL A 28 -18.66 6.25 -9.30
N LYS A 29 -18.42 7.09 -10.30
CA LYS A 29 -17.77 6.74 -11.56
C LYS A 29 -16.31 7.16 -11.50
N LYS A 30 -15.41 6.27 -11.88
CA LYS A 30 -14.01 6.61 -12.10
C LYS A 30 -13.89 7.43 -13.37
N SER A 31 -13.33 8.65 -13.29
CA SER A 31 -13.21 9.54 -14.43
C SER A 31 -11.92 9.29 -15.21
N ASP A 32 -10.84 8.93 -14.50
CA ASP A 32 -9.49 8.83 -15.07
C ASP A 32 -8.72 7.60 -14.56
N ILE A 33 -7.59 7.33 -15.21
CA ILE A 33 -6.57 6.40 -14.73
C ILE A 33 -5.81 7.07 -13.58
N HIS A 34 -5.21 6.27 -12.70
CA HIS A 34 -4.32 6.79 -11.68
C HIS A 34 -3.12 7.53 -12.29
N THR A 35 -2.96 8.81 -11.97
CA THR A 35 -1.92 9.69 -12.53
C THR A 35 -1.11 10.37 -11.43
N GLY A 36 0.02 10.95 -11.86
CA GLY A 36 0.90 11.73 -10.99
C GLY A 36 1.68 10.90 -9.97
N GLN A 37 2.53 11.59 -9.22
CA GLN A 37 3.42 11.01 -8.20
C GLN A 37 2.64 10.26 -7.09
N PHE A 38 1.47 10.78 -6.72
CA PHE A 38 0.64 10.22 -5.65
C PHE A 38 -0.33 9.14 -6.14
N ARG A 39 -0.36 8.83 -7.45
CA ARG A 39 -1.23 7.82 -8.04
C ARG A 39 -2.70 8.00 -7.65
N THR A 40 -3.16 9.23 -7.59
CA THR A 40 -4.56 9.58 -7.33
C THR A 40 -5.37 9.59 -8.63
N ARG A 41 -6.68 9.62 -8.53
CA ARG A 41 -7.59 9.73 -9.67
C ARG A 41 -8.84 10.48 -9.26
N LYS A 42 -9.49 11.14 -10.22
CA LYS A 42 -10.78 11.80 -9.98
C LYS A 42 -11.94 10.80 -10.08
N VAL A 43 -13.01 11.09 -9.33
CA VAL A 43 -14.27 10.34 -9.38
C VAL A 43 -15.44 11.32 -9.45
N THR A 44 -16.49 10.92 -10.16
CA THR A 44 -17.76 11.66 -10.24
C THR A 44 -18.82 10.91 -9.44
N ILE A 45 -19.52 11.59 -8.54
CA ILE A 45 -20.65 11.01 -7.80
C ILE A 45 -21.84 10.92 -8.75
N LEU A 46 -22.36 9.71 -8.95
CA LEU A 46 -23.54 9.44 -9.78
C LEU A 46 -24.83 9.44 -8.97
N ALA A 47 -24.80 8.88 -7.75
CA ALA A 47 -25.97 8.80 -6.86
C ALA A 47 -25.54 8.66 -5.39
N GLY A 48 -26.45 8.98 -4.48
CA GLY A 48 -26.29 8.83 -3.03
C GLY A 48 -25.71 10.06 -2.33
N LYS A 49 -24.99 9.84 -1.22
CA LYS A 49 -24.42 10.93 -0.41
C LYS A 49 -23.32 11.66 -1.19
N LYS A 50 -23.28 12.99 -1.04
CA LYS A 50 -22.25 13.85 -1.67
C LYS A 50 -20.91 13.77 -0.91
N THR A 51 -20.36 12.57 -0.76
CA THR A 51 -19.06 12.35 -0.14
C THR A 51 -18.18 11.46 -1.01
N LYS A 52 -16.87 11.72 -0.96
CA LYS A 52 -15.82 10.90 -1.57
C LYS A 52 -14.96 10.20 -0.50
N GLU A 53 -15.36 10.34 0.76
CA GLU A 53 -14.78 9.59 1.86
C GLU A 53 -15.52 8.28 2.07
N THR A 54 -14.79 7.26 2.51
CA THR A 54 -15.32 5.95 2.87
C THR A 54 -14.48 5.33 3.97
N ILE A 55 -15.07 4.44 4.75
CA ILE A 55 -14.37 3.56 5.67
C ILE A 55 -14.33 2.18 5.02
N HIS A 56 -13.13 1.63 4.87
CA HIS A 56 -12.88 0.28 4.38
C HIS A 56 -12.48 -0.61 5.55
N HIS A 57 -13.08 -1.79 5.63
CA HIS A 57 -12.78 -2.78 6.66
C HIS A 57 -12.00 -3.94 6.05
N GLU A 58 -10.85 -4.27 6.62
CA GLU A 58 -10.07 -5.45 6.23
C GLU A 58 -9.20 -5.94 7.40
N ASN A 59 -8.99 -7.25 7.50
CA ASN A 59 -8.02 -7.84 8.42
C ASN A 59 -8.08 -7.29 9.86
N GLY A 60 -9.29 -6.98 10.34
CA GLY A 60 -9.54 -6.46 11.69
C GLY A 60 -9.18 -4.99 11.91
N ILE A 61 -8.97 -4.22 10.84
CA ILE A 61 -8.76 -2.78 10.89
C ILE A 61 -9.84 -2.01 10.11
N GLU A 62 -10.00 -0.75 10.47
CA GLU A 62 -10.79 0.24 9.76
C GLU A 62 -9.88 1.26 9.09
N LEU A 63 -10.14 1.58 7.82
CA LEU A 63 -9.38 2.55 7.04
C LEU A 63 -10.30 3.62 6.48
N LYS A 64 -10.23 4.82 7.05
CA LYS A 64 -10.82 6.02 6.46
C LYS A 64 -9.99 6.43 5.24
N LEU A 65 -10.63 6.62 4.11
CA LEU A 65 -10.00 6.89 2.83
C LEU A 65 -10.78 7.98 2.08
N HIS A 66 -10.06 8.82 1.34
CA HIS A 66 -10.66 9.71 0.36
C HIS A 66 -10.32 9.23 -1.06
N LEU A 67 -11.33 8.96 -1.89
CA LEU A 67 -11.18 8.32 -3.20
C LEU A 67 -10.29 9.09 -4.21
N GLU A 68 -10.11 10.39 -4.02
CA GLU A 68 -9.29 11.25 -4.90
C GLU A 68 -7.97 11.71 -4.27
N ARG A 69 -7.79 11.58 -2.95
CA ARG A 69 -6.62 12.11 -2.24
C ARG A 69 -5.67 11.02 -1.78
N THR A 70 -6.20 9.79 -1.63
CA THR A 70 -5.40 8.64 -1.18
C THR A 70 -5.37 7.55 -2.25
N TYR A 71 -4.20 6.94 -2.44
CA TYR A 71 -4.12 5.69 -3.21
C TYR A 71 -4.39 4.50 -2.29
N PHE A 72 -5.33 3.67 -2.69
CA PHE A 72 -5.64 2.43 -1.97
C PHE A 72 -6.09 1.34 -2.94
N SER A 73 -5.72 0.08 -2.64
CA SER A 73 -6.18 -1.11 -3.36
C SER A 73 -6.69 -2.16 -2.37
N ALA A 74 -7.99 -2.38 -2.36
CA ALA A 74 -8.62 -3.45 -1.57
C ALA A 74 -8.13 -4.85 -1.99
N ARG A 75 -7.75 -5.03 -3.27
CA ARG A 75 -7.22 -6.30 -3.80
C ARG A 75 -5.91 -6.75 -3.12
N SER A 76 -5.26 -5.88 -2.36
CA SER A 76 -4.01 -6.19 -1.65
C SER A 76 -4.24 -6.61 -0.18
N GLY A 77 -5.47 -6.78 0.26
CA GLY A 77 -5.78 -7.14 1.66
C GLY A 77 -5.17 -8.47 2.10
N SER A 78 -5.27 -9.50 1.26
CA SER A 78 -4.66 -10.81 1.53
C SER A 78 -3.13 -10.75 1.60
N GLU A 79 -2.51 -9.93 0.73
CA GLU A 79 -1.06 -9.74 0.74
C GLU A 79 -0.59 -8.99 1.99
N ARG A 80 -1.30 -7.95 2.43
CA ARG A 80 -1.00 -7.27 3.69
C ARG A 80 -1.04 -8.22 4.87
N LEU A 81 -2.05 -9.09 4.92
CA LEU A 81 -2.16 -10.12 5.96
C LEU A 81 -1.03 -11.17 5.86
N ARG A 82 -0.65 -11.57 4.65
CA ARG A 82 0.50 -12.48 4.44
C ARG A 82 1.79 -11.89 5.01
N ILE A 83 2.06 -10.60 4.73
CA ILE A 83 3.22 -9.91 5.31
C ILE A 83 3.14 -9.86 6.84
N ALA A 84 1.98 -9.52 7.41
CA ALA A 84 1.80 -9.50 8.86
C ALA A 84 2.11 -10.87 9.50
N LYS A 85 1.68 -11.96 8.89
CA LYS A 85 1.97 -13.33 9.37
C LYS A 85 3.44 -13.74 9.30
N LEU A 86 4.26 -13.06 8.50
CA LEU A 86 5.72 -13.29 8.41
C LEU A 86 6.51 -12.50 9.46
N VAL A 87 5.88 -11.54 10.12
CA VAL A 87 6.51 -10.74 11.17
C VAL A 87 6.67 -11.58 12.43
N LYS A 88 7.89 -11.65 12.95
CA LYS A 88 8.20 -12.37 14.18
C LYS A 88 7.95 -11.49 15.41
N PRO A 89 7.69 -12.10 16.58
CA PRO A 89 7.56 -11.35 17.83
C PRO A 89 8.77 -10.43 18.08
N GLY A 90 8.48 -9.19 18.47
CA GLY A 90 9.49 -8.20 18.80
C GLY A 90 10.17 -7.51 17.62
N GLU A 91 9.85 -7.87 16.35
CA GLU A 91 10.41 -7.16 15.17
C GLU A 91 10.01 -5.68 15.15
N GLU A 92 10.97 -4.82 14.79
CA GLU A 92 10.70 -3.44 14.35
C GLU A 92 10.59 -3.42 12.82
N VAL A 93 9.47 -2.91 12.31
CA VAL A 93 9.13 -2.94 10.88
C VAL A 93 9.13 -1.54 10.31
N LEU A 94 9.77 -1.34 9.15
CA LEU A 94 9.68 -0.12 8.35
C LEU A 94 8.81 -0.37 7.13
N VAL A 95 7.78 0.43 6.93
CA VAL A 95 6.97 0.47 5.71
C VAL A 95 7.29 1.76 4.96
N MET A 96 8.04 1.66 3.88
CA MET A 96 8.29 2.76 2.96
C MET A 96 7.05 2.98 2.09
N PHE A 97 6.70 4.24 1.77
CA PHE A 97 5.54 4.58 0.92
C PHE A 97 4.21 4.07 1.51
N SER A 98 3.93 4.42 2.76
CA SER A 98 2.89 3.78 3.58
C SER A 98 1.44 4.13 3.19
N GLY A 99 1.22 5.17 2.36
CA GLY A 99 -0.13 5.63 2.00
C GLY A 99 -0.93 6.06 3.24
N ALA A 100 -2.23 5.77 3.23
CA ALA A 100 -3.11 5.94 4.40
C ALA A 100 -2.89 4.89 5.50
N ALA A 101 -1.71 4.30 5.59
CA ALA A 101 -1.23 3.31 6.55
C ALA A 101 -1.84 1.89 6.48
N PRO A 102 -2.32 1.35 5.34
CA PRO A 102 -2.90 0.00 5.36
C PRO A 102 -1.89 -1.09 5.77
N TYR A 103 -0.64 -1.08 5.27
CA TYR A 103 0.39 -2.03 5.70
C TYR A 103 0.77 -1.86 7.18
N PRO A 104 1.10 -0.64 7.67
CA PRO A 104 1.43 -0.45 9.08
C PRO A 104 0.35 -0.96 10.02
N LEU A 105 -0.91 -0.65 9.75
CA LEU A 105 -2.03 -1.04 10.61
C LEU A 105 -2.31 -2.54 10.57
N VAL A 106 -2.33 -3.17 9.38
CA VAL A 106 -2.54 -4.62 9.26
C VAL A 106 -1.41 -5.38 9.96
N ILE A 107 -0.15 -4.94 9.82
CA ILE A 107 0.99 -5.54 10.50
C ILE A 107 0.84 -5.40 12.02
N ALA A 108 0.60 -4.19 12.52
CA ALA A 108 0.46 -3.95 13.95
C ALA A 108 -0.72 -4.70 14.56
N LYS A 109 -1.84 -4.85 13.84
CA LYS A 109 -3.04 -5.55 14.33
C LYS A 109 -2.89 -7.06 14.34
N ASN A 110 -2.17 -7.63 13.36
CA ASN A 110 -2.15 -9.07 13.09
C ASN A 110 -0.79 -9.73 13.35
N SER A 111 0.11 -9.05 14.08
CA SER A 111 1.39 -9.63 14.47
C SER A 111 1.83 -9.13 15.85
N GLU A 112 2.87 -9.75 16.39
CA GLU A 112 3.55 -9.30 17.61
C GLU A 112 4.73 -8.38 17.32
N ALA A 113 4.66 -7.57 16.24
CA ALA A 113 5.66 -6.54 15.97
C ALA A 113 5.81 -5.63 17.20
N ARG A 114 7.05 -5.31 17.57
CA ARG A 114 7.31 -4.34 18.64
C ARG A 114 6.81 -2.95 18.27
N HIS A 115 7.11 -2.53 17.03
CA HIS A 115 6.65 -1.25 16.51
C HIS A 115 6.73 -1.22 14.98
N VAL A 116 5.80 -0.52 14.34
CA VAL A 116 5.75 -0.35 12.89
C VAL A 116 5.90 1.12 12.53
N TYR A 117 6.88 1.44 11.70
CA TYR A 117 7.14 2.78 11.19
C TYR A 117 6.68 2.89 9.75
N GLY A 118 5.90 3.91 9.44
CA GLY A 118 5.50 4.25 8.07
C GLY A 118 6.09 5.59 7.64
N ILE A 119 6.44 5.73 6.36
CA ILE A 119 6.82 7.01 5.75
C ILE A 119 5.94 7.26 4.55
N GLU A 120 5.31 8.43 4.48
CA GLU A 120 4.41 8.81 3.41
C GLU A 120 4.70 10.22 2.90
N LEU A 121 4.85 10.34 1.58
CA LEU A 121 5.16 11.59 0.91
C LEU A 121 3.92 12.47 0.69
N ASN A 122 2.78 11.85 0.35
CA ASN A 122 1.54 12.58 0.10
C ASN A 122 0.96 13.14 1.42
N PRO A 123 0.89 14.47 1.61
CA PRO A 123 0.40 15.07 2.86
C PRO A 123 -1.05 14.68 3.18
N GLU A 124 -1.90 14.55 2.17
CA GLU A 124 -3.29 14.12 2.34
C GLU A 124 -3.35 12.66 2.83
N ALA A 125 -2.58 11.77 2.21
CA ALA A 125 -2.52 10.37 2.64
C ALA A 125 -1.93 10.23 4.05
N HIS A 126 -0.95 11.06 4.41
CA HIS A 126 -0.39 11.11 5.76
C HIS A 126 -1.44 11.55 6.79
N THR A 127 -2.26 12.56 6.49
CA THR A 127 -3.36 12.98 7.37
C THR A 127 -4.32 11.83 7.62
N TYR A 128 -4.77 11.14 6.58
CA TYR A 128 -5.61 9.93 6.72
C TYR A 128 -4.89 8.81 7.47
N ALA A 129 -3.58 8.64 7.29
CA ALA A 129 -2.81 7.65 8.03
C ALA A 129 -2.82 7.91 9.54
N MET A 130 -2.65 9.17 9.96
CA MET A 130 -2.71 9.55 11.38
C MET A 130 -4.11 9.34 11.96
N GLU A 131 -5.17 9.73 11.24
CA GLU A 131 -6.55 9.45 11.64
C GLU A 131 -6.80 7.94 11.77
N ASN A 132 -6.29 7.14 10.84
CA ASN A 132 -6.46 5.70 10.84
C ASN A 132 -5.69 5.01 11.98
N VAL A 133 -4.53 5.51 12.36
CA VAL A 133 -3.81 5.02 13.56
C VAL A 133 -4.67 5.21 14.82
N LEU A 134 -5.27 6.39 14.98
CA LEU A 134 -6.16 6.69 16.10
C LEU A 134 -7.45 5.85 16.04
N LEU A 135 -8.09 5.76 14.88
CA LEU A 135 -9.32 4.98 14.67
C LEU A 135 -9.18 3.50 15.10
N ASN A 136 -7.98 2.95 14.93
CA ASN A 136 -7.68 1.56 15.29
C ASN A 136 -7.05 1.39 16.68
N ASN A 137 -6.87 2.46 17.46
CA ASN A 137 -6.20 2.46 18.77
C ASN A 137 -4.77 1.84 18.70
N LEU A 138 -4.00 2.22 17.69
CA LEU A 138 -2.64 1.68 17.44
C LEU A 138 -1.52 2.72 17.60
N GLN A 139 -1.77 3.87 18.23
CA GLN A 139 -0.81 4.96 18.39
C GLN A 139 0.46 4.56 19.17
N ASP A 140 0.36 3.60 20.07
CA ASP A 140 1.50 3.09 20.84
C ASP A 140 2.36 2.10 20.03
N ARG A 141 1.85 1.59 18.89
CA ARG A 141 2.48 0.56 18.08
C ARG A 141 2.80 0.98 16.65
N VAL A 142 2.27 2.12 16.20
CA VAL A 142 2.45 2.63 14.82
C VAL A 142 2.86 4.09 14.86
N THR A 143 3.93 4.43 14.17
CA THR A 143 4.37 5.80 13.92
C THR A 143 4.40 6.07 12.42
N ILE A 144 3.72 7.12 11.97
CA ILE A 144 3.75 7.53 10.56
C ILE A 144 4.45 8.89 10.45
N VAL A 145 5.44 8.97 9.57
CA VAL A 145 6.24 10.18 9.32
C VAL A 145 5.91 10.75 7.96
N HIS A 146 5.55 12.03 7.91
CA HIS A 146 5.35 12.74 6.64
C HIS A 146 6.68 13.11 6.00
N GLY A 147 6.84 12.81 4.72
CA GLY A 147 7.92 13.27 3.86
C GLY A 147 8.49 12.24 2.91
N ASP A 148 9.49 12.68 2.15
CA ASP A 148 10.20 11.81 1.20
C ASP A 148 11.12 10.84 1.95
N VAL A 149 11.06 9.55 1.61
CA VAL A 149 11.94 8.50 2.14
C VAL A 149 13.41 8.86 1.97
N LYS A 150 13.80 9.57 0.91
CA LYS A 150 15.18 10.04 0.67
C LYS A 150 15.68 10.98 1.77
N HIS A 151 14.79 11.76 2.36
CA HIS A 151 15.13 12.72 3.43
C HIS A 151 14.79 12.19 4.82
N LYS A 152 13.80 11.32 4.94
CA LYS A 152 13.33 10.83 6.25
C LYS A 152 14.04 9.56 6.72
N ILE A 153 14.52 8.71 5.81
CA ILE A 153 15.23 7.48 6.19
C ILE A 153 16.66 7.73 6.69
N PRO A 154 17.52 8.50 6.02
CA PRO A 154 18.93 8.64 6.46
C PRO A 154 19.10 9.09 7.91
N PRO A 155 18.35 10.08 8.45
CA PRO A 155 18.53 10.55 9.82
C PRO A 155 17.99 9.61 10.90
N LEU A 156 17.22 8.57 10.55
CA LEU A 156 16.73 7.63 11.55
C LEU A 156 17.88 6.95 12.27
N LYS A 157 17.93 7.04 13.61
CA LYS A 157 18.97 6.41 14.43
C LYS A 157 18.81 4.90 14.61
N LYS A 158 17.66 4.34 14.23
CA LYS A 158 17.36 2.91 14.37
C LYS A 158 17.47 2.14 13.06
N LYS A 159 17.61 0.82 13.18
CA LYS A 159 17.55 -0.16 12.11
C LYS A 159 16.39 -1.12 12.34
N PHE A 160 15.91 -1.75 11.28
CA PHE A 160 14.71 -2.53 11.26
C PHE A 160 14.97 -4.00 10.94
N ASP A 161 14.17 -4.88 11.54
CA ASP A 161 14.22 -6.32 11.29
C ASP A 161 13.53 -6.67 9.97
N ARG A 162 12.61 -5.80 9.54
CA ARG A 162 11.84 -5.97 8.31
C ARG A 162 11.60 -4.63 7.62
N VAL A 163 11.75 -4.60 6.29
CA VAL A 163 11.43 -3.43 5.45
C VAL A 163 10.43 -3.85 4.39
N VAL A 164 9.32 -3.13 4.29
CA VAL A 164 8.28 -3.34 3.29
C VAL A 164 8.24 -2.15 2.32
N MET A 165 8.37 -2.42 1.03
CA MET A 165 8.50 -1.40 -0.02
C MET A 165 7.35 -1.52 -1.05
N PRO A 166 6.10 -1.12 -0.71
CA PRO A 166 4.92 -1.35 -1.55
C PRO A 166 4.82 -0.35 -2.71
N LEU A 167 5.90 -0.16 -3.47
CA LEU A 167 6.00 0.72 -4.63
C LEU A 167 6.42 -0.08 -5.89
N PRO A 168 5.50 -0.78 -6.58
CA PRO A 168 5.87 -1.80 -7.56
C PRO A 168 6.43 -1.27 -8.89
N LYS A 169 6.37 0.04 -9.18
CA LYS A 169 6.91 0.59 -10.44
C LYS A 169 8.38 0.99 -10.37
N THR A 170 8.83 1.46 -9.22
CA THR A 170 10.16 2.08 -9.05
C THR A 170 10.82 1.71 -7.72
N GLY A 171 10.31 0.71 -7.02
CA GLY A 171 10.76 0.34 -5.68
C GLY A 171 12.26 0.01 -5.62
N GLU A 172 12.82 -0.61 -6.67
CA GLU A 172 14.23 -0.97 -6.72
C GLU A 172 15.20 0.23 -6.65
N GLN A 173 14.73 1.42 -7.05
CA GLN A 173 15.53 2.66 -6.98
C GLN A 173 15.80 3.13 -5.53
N PHE A 174 15.14 2.53 -4.55
CA PHE A 174 15.24 2.86 -3.13
C PHE A 174 15.82 1.71 -2.29
N LEU A 175 16.44 0.72 -2.95
CA LEU A 175 17.07 -0.41 -2.26
C LEU A 175 18.24 0.03 -1.38
N ASP A 176 18.97 1.07 -1.78
CA ASP A 176 20.02 1.69 -0.99
C ASP A 176 19.52 2.16 0.39
N LEU A 177 18.37 2.85 0.40
CA LEU A 177 17.73 3.33 1.62
C LEU A 177 17.20 2.18 2.49
N ALA A 178 16.60 1.18 1.87
CA ALA A 178 16.14 -0.01 2.58
C ALA A 178 17.31 -0.76 3.24
N LEU A 179 18.38 -0.98 2.50
CA LEU A 179 19.59 -1.64 2.98
C LEU A 179 20.30 -0.81 4.08
N LEU A 180 20.34 0.51 3.95
CA LEU A 180 20.92 1.43 4.96
C LEU A 180 20.31 1.21 6.35
N LYS A 181 19.00 0.91 6.40
CA LYS A 181 18.27 0.76 7.66
C LYS A 181 17.88 -0.67 8.00
N ALA A 182 18.20 -1.64 7.16
CA ALA A 182 18.04 -3.04 7.47
C ALA A 182 19.11 -3.49 8.51
N LYS A 183 18.71 -4.26 9.51
CA LYS A 183 19.63 -5.00 10.38
C LYS A 183 20.30 -6.13 9.60
N LYS A 184 21.44 -6.65 10.10
CA LYS A 184 22.01 -7.90 9.56
C LYS A 184 20.99 -9.04 9.71
N GLY A 185 20.66 -9.72 8.60
CA GLY A 185 19.65 -10.78 8.58
C GLY A 185 18.19 -10.28 8.47
N ALA A 186 17.99 -8.98 8.29
CA ALA A 186 16.64 -8.42 8.07
C ALA A 186 16.00 -8.94 6.78
N SER A 187 14.66 -8.93 6.73
CA SER A 187 13.89 -9.26 5.55
C SER A 187 13.44 -8.00 4.82
N ILE A 188 13.60 -7.95 3.49
CA ILE A 188 13.11 -6.86 2.64
C ILE A 188 12.04 -7.42 1.70
N HIS A 189 10.85 -6.82 1.70
CA HIS A 189 9.75 -7.13 0.79
C HIS A 189 9.71 -6.06 -0.30
N LEU A 190 10.24 -6.41 -1.47
CA LEU A 190 10.24 -5.54 -2.65
C LEU A 190 9.12 -5.96 -3.59
N TYR A 191 8.30 -5.01 -4.01
CA TYR A 191 7.22 -5.24 -4.97
C TYR A 191 7.62 -4.75 -6.36
N SER A 192 7.21 -5.52 -7.38
CA SER A 192 7.34 -5.14 -8.80
C SER A 192 6.13 -5.62 -9.60
N PHE A 193 5.87 -4.97 -10.74
CA PHE A 193 4.96 -5.50 -11.77
C PHE A 193 5.80 -6.16 -12.84
N LEU A 194 5.65 -7.45 -13.02
CA LEU A 194 6.47 -8.26 -13.91
C LEU A 194 5.60 -9.27 -14.67
N ASP A 195 5.97 -9.54 -15.90
CA ASP A 195 5.48 -10.73 -16.58
C ASP A 195 6.17 -11.99 -16.02
N GLU A 196 5.56 -13.13 -16.20
CA GLU A 196 6.04 -14.38 -15.58
C GLU A 196 7.48 -14.69 -15.96
N THR A 197 7.84 -14.44 -17.21
CA THR A 197 9.19 -14.66 -17.75
C THR A 197 10.25 -13.71 -17.20
N GLU A 198 9.82 -12.55 -16.63
CA GLU A 198 10.71 -11.53 -16.10
C GLU A 198 11.07 -11.75 -14.62
N ILE A 199 10.35 -12.63 -13.91
CA ILE A 199 10.50 -12.82 -12.46
C ILE A 199 11.93 -13.24 -12.10
N ASP A 200 12.49 -14.24 -12.78
CA ASP A 200 13.84 -14.73 -12.51
C ASP A 200 14.95 -13.76 -12.94
N PRO A 201 14.90 -13.16 -14.14
CA PRO A 201 15.80 -12.07 -14.51
C PRO A 201 15.79 -10.90 -13.52
N TYR A 202 14.61 -10.48 -13.07
CA TYR A 202 14.49 -9.40 -12.12
C TYR A 202 15.08 -9.74 -10.73
N ALA A 203 14.87 -10.96 -10.26
CA ALA A 203 15.47 -11.42 -9.01
C ALA A 203 17.01 -11.42 -9.08
N LYS A 204 17.60 -11.80 -10.23
CA LYS A 204 19.05 -11.70 -10.48
C LYS A 204 19.51 -10.24 -10.46
N LYS A 205 18.81 -9.35 -11.18
CA LYS A 205 19.07 -7.89 -11.20
C LYS A 205 19.09 -7.30 -9.80
N VAL A 206 18.10 -7.60 -8.95
CA VAL A 206 18.03 -7.13 -7.57
C VAL A 206 19.22 -7.59 -6.75
N LYS A 207 19.64 -8.86 -6.88
CA LYS A 207 20.84 -9.37 -6.19
C LYS A 207 22.11 -8.63 -6.61
N GLU A 208 22.27 -8.33 -7.90
CA GLU A 208 23.41 -7.57 -8.42
C GLU A 208 23.44 -6.14 -7.91
N ILE A 209 22.26 -5.46 -7.89
CA ILE A 209 22.13 -4.10 -7.30
C ILE A 209 22.57 -4.13 -5.85
N CYS A 210 22.04 -5.03 -5.04
CA CYS A 210 22.39 -5.12 -3.61
C CYS A 210 23.88 -5.45 -3.40
N LYS A 211 24.47 -6.31 -4.25
CA LYS A 211 25.92 -6.62 -4.22
C LYS A 211 26.76 -5.37 -4.52
N LYS A 212 26.38 -4.59 -5.56
CA LYS A 212 27.05 -3.32 -5.88
C LYS A 212 26.95 -2.28 -4.76
N LEU A 213 25.86 -2.31 -3.99
CA LEU A 213 25.66 -1.47 -2.81
C LEU A 213 26.39 -2.00 -1.56
N GLY A 214 27.25 -3.02 -1.69
CA GLY A 214 28.02 -3.58 -0.57
C GLY A 214 27.20 -4.43 0.41
N SER A 215 25.95 -4.75 0.07
CA SER A 215 25.03 -5.50 0.93
C SER A 215 24.42 -6.69 0.17
N PRO A 216 25.18 -7.78 -0.05
CA PRO A 216 24.69 -8.94 -0.78
C PRO A 216 23.48 -9.56 -0.06
N VAL A 217 22.46 -9.92 -0.84
CA VAL A 217 21.20 -10.49 -0.34
C VAL A 217 20.92 -11.88 -0.92
N LYS A 218 20.15 -12.67 -0.18
CA LYS A 218 19.56 -13.91 -0.65
C LYS A 218 18.09 -13.67 -0.98
N VAL A 219 17.64 -14.04 -2.17
CA VAL A 219 16.21 -14.09 -2.50
C VAL A 219 15.63 -15.31 -1.79
N LEU A 220 14.69 -15.07 -0.86
CA LEU A 220 14.08 -16.13 -0.07
C LEU A 220 12.85 -16.72 -0.76
N ASP A 221 12.07 -15.85 -1.41
CA ASP A 221 10.81 -16.23 -2.03
C ASP A 221 10.43 -15.27 -3.18
N LYS A 222 9.62 -15.74 -4.11
CA LYS A 222 9.03 -14.99 -5.23
C LYS A 222 7.53 -15.28 -5.26
N VAL A 223 6.74 -14.31 -4.81
CA VAL A 223 5.30 -14.48 -4.58
C VAL A 223 4.49 -13.65 -5.58
N LYS A 224 3.60 -14.30 -6.32
CA LYS A 224 2.58 -13.64 -7.14
C LYS A 224 1.43 -13.21 -6.23
N CYS A 225 1.42 -11.96 -5.79
CA CYS A 225 0.46 -11.43 -4.79
C CYS A 225 -0.69 -10.62 -5.39
N GLY A 226 -0.91 -10.72 -6.67
CA GLY A 226 -2.03 -10.12 -7.40
C GLY A 226 -1.74 -9.94 -8.88
N GLN A 227 -2.77 -10.02 -9.70
CA GLN A 227 -2.71 -9.74 -11.13
C GLN A 227 -2.92 -8.25 -11.37
N PHE A 228 -2.05 -7.63 -12.15
CA PHE A 228 -2.13 -6.22 -12.54
C PHE A 228 -2.84 -6.05 -13.89
N SER A 229 -2.46 -6.86 -14.87
CA SER A 229 -3.06 -6.99 -16.20
C SER A 229 -2.94 -8.45 -16.69
N PRO A 230 -3.56 -8.84 -17.79
CA PRO A 230 -3.33 -10.16 -18.37
C PRO A 230 -1.83 -10.42 -18.54
N GLY A 231 -1.34 -11.53 -17.97
CA GLY A 231 0.08 -11.92 -18.00
C GLY A 231 1.01 -11.20 -17.01
N THR A 232 0.63 -10.02 -16.48
CA THR A 232 1.46 -9.22 -15.57
C THR A 232 1.02 -9.39 -14.12
N PHE A 233 1.94 -9.77 -13.25
CA PHE A 233 1.71 -10.00 -11.82
C PHE A 233 2.44 -8.95 -10.95
N ARG A 234 1.93 -8.77 -9.73
CA ARG A 234 2.65 -8.06 -8.68
C ARG A 234 3.28 -9.08 -7.77
#